data_12d4120e448b3a42f89e82eb597072b7
#
_entry.id   12d4120e448b3a42f89e82eb597072b7
#
_cell.length_a   1.000
_cell.length_b   1.000
_cell.length_c   1.000
_cell.angle_alpha   90.00
_cell.angle_beta   90.00
_cell.angle_gamma   90.00
#
_symmetry.space_group_name_H-M   'P 1'
#
loop_
_entity.id
_entity.type
_entity.pdbx_description
1 polymer ?
#
loop_
_entity_poly.entity_id
_entity_poly.type
_entity_poly.pdbx_seq_one_letter_code
_entity_poly.pdbx_strand_id
1 'polypeptide(L)'
;EIISRYSAEILPANEADFASRGVHFVRVGLLPERFDLGQYRELFLKSPGYLRMFWNSVAIVIPVLLGQTILAPLTAYGFERVMWKHKEALFLVYIVIMLMPAQLLLVPNFVVAGWLHIRDNVLAIILPAVFRPLGVVLIRQQLKNFPISCKEAAALDGAGAYQTYRLIVRPNLSSVVAA
;
A
#
# COMPACT_ATOMS: atom_id res chain seq x y z
N GLU A 1 25.82 -3.61 24.02
CA GLU A 1 27.28 -3.90 24.03
C GLU A 1 28.13 -2.63 24.13
N ILE A 2 27.78 -1.52 23.48
CA ILE A 2 28.51 -0.26 23.62
C ILE A 2 28.36 0.28 25.03
N ILE A 3 27.18 0.27 25.58
CA ILE A 3 26.90 0.66 26.98
C ILE A 3 27.53 -0.34 27.95
N SER A 4 27.59 -1.65 27.63
CA SER A 4 28.23 -2.65 28.47
C SER A 4 29.76 -2.58 28.49
N ARG A 5 30.40 -2.14 27.40
CA ARG A 5 31.85 -1.88 27.37
C ARG A 5 32.23 -0.65 28.20
N TYR A 6 31.42 0.42 28.13
CA TYR A 6 31.64 1.61 28.97
C TYR A 6 31.31 1.33 30.44
N SER A 7 30.33 0.49 30.72
CA SER A 7 29.97 0.12 32.11
C SER A 7 30.92 -0.88 32.75
N ALA A 8 31.63 -1.69 31.95
CA ALA A 8 32.61 -2.64 32.47
C ALA A 8 33.84 -1.98 33.12
N GLU A 9 34.19 -0.73 32.74
CA GLU A 9 35.28 0.01 33.32
C GLU A 9 34.87 0.89 34.52
N ILE A 10 33.61 1.32 34.63
CA ILE A 10 33.15 2.32 35.60
C ILE A 10 32.23 1.71 36.66
N LEU A 11 31.61 0.57 36.43
CA LEU A 11 30.54 0.03 37.27
C LEU A 11 30.86 -1.12 38.24
N PRO A 12 32.00 -1.85 38.18
CA PRO A 12 32.20 -3.00 39.05
C PRO A 12 32.24 -2.65 40.56
N ALA A 13 32.57 -1.40 40.90
CA ALA A 13 32.60 -0.95 42.30
C ALA A 13 31.23 -0.52 42.84
N ASN A 14 30.27 -0.17 41.96
CA ASN A 14 28.98 0.39 42.37
C ASN A 14 27.79 -0.56 42.13
N GLU A 15 27.98 -1.67 41.40
CA GLU A 15 26.89 -2.62 41.11
C GLU A 15 26.27 -3.23 42.38
N ALA A 16 27.11 -3.54 43.37
CA ALA A 16 26.67 -4.05 44.66
C ALA A 16 25.90 -2.99 45.52
N ASP A 17 26.27 -1.72 45.42
CA ASP A 17 25.60 -0.63 46.13
C ASP A 17 24.24 -0.30 45.50
N PHE A 18 24.13 -0.35 44.19
CA PHE A 18 22.86 -0.16 43.51
C PHE A 18 21.90 -1.36 43.68
N ALA A 19 22.41 -2.59 43.68
CA ALA A 19 21.61 -3.77 43.99
C ALA A 19 21.01 -3.74 45.39
N SER A 20 21.75 -3.20 46.38
CA SER A 20 21.27 -3.01 47.74
C SER A 20 20.13 -1.98 47.84
N ARG A 21 20.00 -1.08 46.86
CA ARG A 21 18.94 -0.07 46.71
C ARG A 21 17.78 -0.53 45.83
N GLY A 22 17.75 -1.80 45.42
CA GLY A 22 16.67 -2.37 44.58
C GLY A 22 16.71 -1.94 43.10
N VAL A 23 17.83 -1.39 42.64
CA VAL A 23 18.01 -1.00 41.24
C VAL A 23 18.63 -2.16 40.45
N HIS A 24 17.89 -2.73 39.53
CA HIS A 24 18.37 -3.79 38.64
C HIS A 24 18.76 -3.20 37.30
N PHE A 25 20.01 -3.40 36.88
CA PHE A 25 20.46 -3.02 35.55
C PHE A 25 20.08 -4.07 34.50
N VAL A 26 19.26 -3.66 33.53
CA VAL A 26 18.95 -4.51 32.40
C VAL A 26 19.96 -4.19 31.30
N ARG A 27 20.75 -5.16 30.89
CA ARG A 27 21.64 -5.02 29.72
C ARG A 27 20.80 -4.97 28.46
N VAL A 28 20.71 -3.81 27.84
CA VAL A 28 20.08 -3.63 26.54
C VAL A 28 21.17 -3.76 25.47
N GLY A 29 21.30 -4.92 24.85
CA GLY A 29 22.16 -5.12 23.68
C GLY A 29 21.48 -4.55 22.43
N LEU A 30 22.20 -3.76 21.64
CA LEU A 30 21.74 -3.28 20.33
C LEU A 30 21.69 -4.41 19.27
N LEU A 31 22.44 -5.48 19.50
CA LEU A 31 22.43 -6.65 18.65
C LEU A 31 21.92 -7.84 19.47
N PRO A 32 21.04 -8.68 18.89
CA PRO A 32 20.61 -9.90 19.56
C PRO A 32 21.80 -10.84 19.78
N GLU A 33 21.90 -11.44 20.97
CA GLU A 33 22.99 -12.36 21.33
C GLU A 33 23.04 -13.59 20.42
N ARG A 34 21.91 -13.92 19.78
CA ARG A 34 21.80 -15.02 18.81
C ARG A 34 20.91 -14.60 17.65
N PHE A 35 21.45 -14.67 16.45
CA PHE A 35 20.65 -14.62 15.22
C PHE A 35 20.01 -16.00 15.03
N ASP A 36 18.82 -16.19 15.58
CA ASP A 36 18.05 -17.42 15.50
C ASP A 36 16.69 -17.16 14.87
N LEU A 37 16.27 -18.05 13.99
CA LEU A 37 14.91 -18.05 13.41
C LEU A 37 13.88 -18.66 14.35
N GLY A 38 14.28 -19.05 15.55
CA GLY A 38 13.41 -19.64 16.58
C GLY A 38 12.23 -18.73 16.95
N GLN A 39 12.44 -17.42 17.03
CA GLN A 39 11.38 -16.45 17.30
C GLN A 39 10.32 -16.44 16.19
N TYR A 40 10.73 -16.51 14.92
CA TYR A 40 9.80 -16.61 13.79
C TYR A 40 9.04 -17.94 13.82
N ARG A 41 9.71 -19.03 14.15
CA ARG A 41 9.08 -20.35 14.30
C ARG A 41 8.05 -20.33 15.43
N GLU A 42 8.34 -19.71 16.54
CA GLU A 42 7.38 -19.59 17.66
C GLU A 42 6.17 -18.74 17.28
N LEU A 43 6.38 -17.59 16.62
CA LEU A 43 5.31 -16.73 16.17
C LEU A 43 4.41 -17.42 15.14
N PHE A 44 5.00 -18.06 14.12
CA PHE A 44 4.23 -18.64 13.02
C PHE A 44 3.62 -20.01 13.35
N LEU A 45 4.27 -20.82 14.19
CA LEU A 45 3.81 -22.19 14.46
C LEU A 45 3.12 -22.35 15.82
N LYS A 46 3.44 -21.52 16.81
CA LYS A 46 2.88 -21.67 18.17
C LYS A 46 1.83 -20.63 18.55
N SER A 47 1.71 -19.53 17.78
CA SER A 47 0.76 -18.45 18.10
C SER A 47 -0.41 -18.43 17.10
N PRO A 48 -1.52 -19.12 17.36
CA PRO A 48 -2.69 -19.12 16.47
C PRO A 48 -3.30 -17.72 16.29
N GLY A 49 -3.13 -16.82 17.28
CA GLY A 49 -3.55 -15.43 17.18
C GLY A 49 -2.78 -14.65 16.12
N TYR A 50 -1.47 -14.85 16.02
CA TYR A 50 -0.64 -14.21 14.99
C TYR A 50 -0.99 -14.68 13.58
N LEU A 51 -1.20 -15.97 13.39
CA LEU A 51 -1.65 -16.53 12.12
C LEU A 51 -2.99 -15.94 11.69
N ARG A 52 -3.92 -15.77 12.62
CA ARG A 52 -5.22 -15.13 12.33
C ARG A 52 -5.04 -13.68 11.86
N MET A 53 -4.20 -12.89 12.54
CA MET A 53 -3.89 -11.50 12.14
C MET A 53 -3.24 -11.46 10.75
N PHE A 54 -2.30 -12.35 10.48
CA PHE A 54 -1.65 -12.48 9.17
C PHE A 54 -2.67 -12.77 8.07
N TRP A 55 -3.54 -13.78 8.25
CA TRP A 55 -4.55 -14.13 7.27
C TRP A 55 -5.62 -13.03 7.08
N ASN A 56 -5.96 -12.30 8.14
CA ASN A 56 -6.83 -11.13 8.02
C ASN A 56 -6.20 -10.04 7.14
N SER A 57 -4.90 -9.78 7.31
CA SER A 57 -4.17 -8.85 6.46
C SER A 57 -4.14 -9.32 5.00
N VAL A 58 -3.87 -10.59 4.75
CA VAL A 58 -3.89 -11.19 3.42
C VAL A 58 -5.28 -11.06 2.78
N ALA A 59 -6.34 -11.34 3.54
CA ALA A 59 -7.72 -11.23 3.08
C ALA A 59 -8.15 -9.80 2.69
N ILE A 60 -7.49 -8.78 3.25
CA ILE A 60 -7.70 -7.38 2.89
C ILE A 60 -6.82 -6.99 1.69
N VAL A 61 -5.54 -7.32 1.76
CA VAL A 61 -4.54 -6.87 0.77
C VAL A 61 -4.78 -7.47 -0.61
N ILE A 62 -5.10 -8.76 -0.70
CA ILE A 62 -5.32 -9.42 -2.00
C ILE A 62 -6.46 -8.76 -2.80
N PRO A 63 -7.68 -8.58 -2.26
CA PRO A 63 -8.75 -7.91 -2.99
C PRO A 63 -8.41 -6.46 -3.36
N VAL A 64 -7.70 -5.73 -2.49
CA VAL A 64 -7.26 -4.36 -2.77
C VAL A 64 -6.30 -4.34 -3.96
N LEU A 65 -5.27 -5.19 -3.95
CA LEU A 65 -4.30 -5.28 -5.05
C LEU A 65 -4.97 -5.66 -6.37
N LEU A 66 -5.80 -6.68 -6.37
CA LEU A 66 -6.54 -7.12 -7.57
C LEU A 66 -7.45 -6.00 -8.08
N GLY A 67 -8.19 -5.34 -7.19
CA GLY A 67 -9.06 -4.24 -7.53
C GLY A 67 -8.29 -3.06 -8.14
N GLN A 68 -7.21 -2.63 -7.53
CA GLN A 68 -6.36 -1.54 -8.04
C GLN A 68 -5.73 -1.91 -9.39
N THR A 69 -5.18 -3.12 -9.51
CA THR A 69 -4.53 -3.59 -10.74
C THR A 69 -5.49 -3.62 -11.94
N ILE A 70 -6.78 -3.84 -11.69
CA ILE A 70 -7.81 -3.86 -12.73
C ILE A 70 -8.38 -2.45 -12.96
N LEU A 71 -8.79 -1.77 -11.90
CA LEU A 71 -9.55 -0.52 -12.01
C LEU A 71 -8.67 0.68 -12.37
N ALA A 72 -7.44 0.77 -11.83
CA ALA A 72 -6.58 1.92 -12.11
C ALA A 72 -6.22 2.05 -13.60
N PRO A 73 -5.79 1.00 -14.33
CA PRO A 73 -5.53 1.09 -15.76
C PRO A 73 -6.79 1.38 -16.59
N LEU A 74 -7.92 0.77 -16.23
CA LEU A 74 -9.19 1.01 -16.93
C LEU A 74 -9.65 2.46 -16.77
N THR A 75 -9.60 3.00 -15.56
CA THR A 75 -9.95 4.40 -15.28
C THR A 75 -9.01 5.36 -15.98
N ALA A 76 -7.70 5.13 -15.92
CA ALA A 76 -6.70 5.95 -16.61
C ALA A 76 -6.90 5.95 -18.12
N TYR A 77 -7.17 4.79 -18.70
CA TYR A 77 -7.48 4.65 -20.13
C TYR A 77 -8.79 5.34 -20.50
N GLY A 78 -9.81 5.25 -19.66
CA GLY A 78 -11.06 5.98 -19.80
C GLY A 78 -10.84 7.49 -19.88
N PHE A 79 -10.08 8.06 -18.96
CA PHE A 79 -9.72 9.49 -18.98
C PHE A 79 -8.98 9.90 -20.23
N GLU A 80 -8.11 9.06 -20.77
CA GLU A 80 -7.34 9.38 -21.96
C GLU A 80 -8.18 9.30 -23.23
N ARG A 81 -9.08 8.32 -23.32
CA ARG A 81 -9.89 8.07 -24.52
C ARG A 81 -11.09 8.99 -24.66
N VAL A 82 -11.73 9.36 -23.56
CA VAL A 82 -12.97 10.14 -23.60
C VAL A 82 -12.69 11.56 -24.12
N MET A 83 -13.38 11.95 -25.18
CA MET A 83 -13.34 13.29 -25.79
C MET A 83 -14.36 14.19 -25.11
N TRP A 84 -14.18 14.48 -23.81
CA TRP A 84 -15.07 15.36 -23.05
C TRP A 84 -14.38 16.67 -22.70
N LYS A 85 -15.11 17.79 -22.87
CA LYS A 85 -14.60 19.15 -22.66
C LYS A 85 -14.03 19.38 -21.26
N HIS A 86 -14.62 18.77 -20.24
CA HIS A 86 -14.24 18.98 -18.84
C HIS A 86 -13.38 17.87 -18.25
N LYS A 87 -12.84 16.95 -19.07
CA LYS A 87 -12.05 15.82 -18.58
C LYS A 87 -10.81 16.21 -17.77
N GLU A 88 -10.13 17.29 -18.17
CA GLU A 88 -8.95 17.78 -17.46
C GLU A 88 -9.31 18.41 -16.11
N ALA A 89 -10.44 19.12 -16.07
CA ALA A 89 -10.95 19.67 -14.79
C ALA A 89 -11.33 18.55 -13.81
N LEU A 90 -12.03 17.51 -14.31
CA LEU A 90 -12.35 16.33 -13.49
C LEU A 90 -11.07 15.61 -13.00
N PHE A 91 -10.07 15.49 -13.87
CA PHE A 91 -8.80 14.90 -13.49
C PHE A 91 -8.03 15.76 -12.47
N LEU A 92 -8.12 17.08 -12.57
CA LEU A 92 -7.55 17.98 -11.56
C LEU A 92 -8.21 17.76 -10.18
N VAL A 93 -9.55 17.64 -10.13
CA VAL A 93 -10.26 17.28 -8.89
C VAL A 93 -9.75 15.95 -8.34
N TYR A 94 -9.52 14.98 -9.21
CA TYR A 94 -8.98 13.68 -8.82
C TYR A 94 -7.58 13.78 -8.19
N ILE A 95 -6.71 14.66 -8.76
CA ILE A 95 -5.38 14.96 -8.18
C ILE A 95 -5.52 15.69 -6.83
N VAL A 96 -6.43 16.64 -6.71
CA VAL A 96 -6.65 17.36 -5.45
C VAL A 96 -7.06 16.39 -4.35
N ILE A 97 -7.97 15.47 -4.63
CA ILE A 97 -8.36 14.40 -3.67
C ILE A 97 -7.15 13.53 -3.30
N MET A 98 -6.29 13.20 -4.25
CA MET A 98 -5.07 12.42 -4.01
C MET A 98 -4.11 13.12 -3.03
N LEU A 99 -4.03 14.47 -3.10
CA LEU A 99 -3.15 15.26 -2.24
C LEU A 99 -3.74 15.49 -0.84
N MET A 100 -5.01 15.16 -0.63
CA MET A 100 -5.60 15.28 0.71
C MET A 100 -4.98 14.26 1.67
N PRO A 101 -4.61 14.67 2.90
CA PRO A 101 -4.18 13.75 3.93
C PRO A 101 -5.25 12.68 4.19
N ALA A 102 -4.83 11.42 4.30
CA ALA A 102 -5.75 10.30 4.51
C ALA A 102 -6.64 10.46 5.75
N GLN A 103 -6.15 11.19 6.76
CA GLN A 103 -6.87 11.51 8.00
C GLN A 103 -8.16 12.31 7.73
N LEU A 104 -8.15 13.24 6.76
CA LEU A 104 -9.33 14.02 6.40
C LEU A 104 -10.42 13.18 5.74
N LEU A 105 -10.03 12.11 5.07
CA LEU A 105 -10.95 11.19 4.39
C LEU A 105 -11.58 10.15 5.34
N LEU A 106 -11.10 10.05 6.57
CA LEU A 106 -11.57 9.05 7.53
C LEU A 106 -13.06 9.25 7.87
N VAL A 107 -13.45 10.48 8.20
CA VAL A 107 -14.85 10.80 8.55
C VAL A 107 -15.79 10.61 7.35
N PRO A 108 -15.51 11.18 6.16
CA PRO A 108 -16.34 10.93 4.97
C PRO A 108 -16.47 9.43 4.64
N ASN A 109 -15.38 8.68 4.68
CA ASN A 109 -15.42 7.23 4.42
C ASN A 109 -16.29 6.49 5.44
N PHE A 110 -16.25 6.86 6.72
CA PHE A 110 -17.10 6.27 7.75
C PHE A 110 -18.59 6.57 7.52
N VAL A 111 -18.92 7.79 7.09
CA VAL A 111 -20.30 8.18 6.74
C VAL A 111 -20.80 7.36 5.54
N VAL A 112 -20.00 7.30 4.47
CA VAL A 112 -20.33 6.50 3.27
C VAL A 112 -20.49 5.03 3.59
N ALA A 113 -19.59 4.45 4.41
CA ALA A 113 -19.71 3.08 4.87
C ALA A 113 -21.01 2.84 5.65
N GLY A 114 -21.48 3.86 6.38
CA GLY A 114 -22.79 3.82 7.03
C GLY A 114 -23.96 3.78 6.06
N TRP A 115 -23.94 4.62 5.04
CA TRP A 115 -24.98 4.63 4.00
C TRP A 115 -25.03 3.32 3.21
N LEU A 116 -23.87 2.70 3.00
CA LEU A 116 -23.74 1.40 2.33
C LEU A 116 -24.01 0.20 3.25
N HIS A 117 -24.28 0.43 4.55
CA HIS A 117 -24.49 -0.60 5.57
C HIS A 117 -23.29 -1.59 5.71
N ILE A 118 -22.06 -1.11 5.52
CA ILE A 118 -20.84 -1.93 5.57
C ILE A 118 -19.86 -1.51 6.69
N ARG A 119 -20.30 -0.76 7.70
CA ARG A 119 -19.42 -0.23 8.78
C ARG A 119 -18.64 -1.33 9.50
N ASP A 120 -19.30 -2.46 9.79
CA ASP A 120 -18.70 -3.58 10.51
C ASP A 120 -18.19 -4.69 9.58
N ASN A 121 -17.92 -4.33 8.31
CA ASN A 121 -17.48 -5.26 7.29
C ASN A 121 -16.09 -4.86 6.76
N VAL A 122 -15.28 -5.87 6.40
CA VAL A 122 -13.96 -5.70 5.77
C VAL A 122 -14.06 -4.84 4.48
N LEU A 123 -15.19 -4.84 3.80
CA LEU A 123 -15.46 -4.00 2.64
C LEU A 123 -15.33 -2.50 2.92
N ALA A 124 -15.59 -2.05 4.16
CA ALA A 124 -15.38 -0.65 4.54
C ALA A 124 -13.92 -0.20 4.44
N ILE A 125 -12.98 -1.14 4.52
CA ILE A 125 -11.55 -0.91 4.36
C ILE A 125 -11.13 -1.12 2.89
N ILE A 126 -11.63 -2.19 2.26
CA ILE A 126 -11.24 -2.57 0.90
C ILE A 126 -11.69 -1.54 -0.13
N LEU A 127 -12.97 -1.09 -0.08
CA LEU A 127 -13.51 -0.20 -1.11
C LEU A 127 -12.75 1.12 -1.24
N PRO A 128 -12.51 1.91 -0.17
CA PRO A 128 -11.74 3.14 -0.29
C PRO A 128 -10.30 2.89 -0.76
N ALA A 129 -9.70 1.77 -0.36
CA ALA A 129 -8.35 1.41 -0.75
C ALA A 129 -8.24 1.07 -2.24
N VAL A 130 -9.22 0.36 -2.80
CA VAL A 130 -9.28 0.00 -4.23
C VAL A 130 -9.37 1.24 -5.12
N PHE A 131 -10.13 2.25 -4.70
CA PHE A 131 -10.34 3.48 -5.48
C PHE A 131 -9.30 4.58 -5.22
N ARG A 132 -8.10 4.24 -4.75
CA ARG A 132 -7.03 5.23 -4.54
C ARG A 132 -6.59 5.87 -5.85
N PRO A 133 -6.49 7.23 -5.90
CA PRO A 133 -6.18 7.96 -7.13
C PRO A 133 -4.76 7.76 -7.67
N LEU A 134 -3.79 7.48 -6.81
CA LEU A 134 -2.36 7.44 -7.17
C LEU A 134 -2.07 6.54 -8.38
N GLY A 135 -2.59 5.30 -8.38
CA GLY A 135 -2.38 4.37 -9.49
C GLY A 135 -2.92 4.90 -10.81
N VAL A 136 -4.09 5.52 -10.79
CA VAL A 136 -4.71 6.12 -11.99
C VAL A 136 -3.87 7.27 -12.53
N VAL A 137 -3.35 8.14 -11.66
CA VAL A 137 -2.51 9.29 -12.04
C VAL A 137 -1.22 8.81 -12.71
N LEU A 138 -0.51 7.85 -12.09
CA LEU A 138 0.74 7.30 -12.64
C LEU A 138 0.52 6.63 -14.00
N ILE A 139 -0.51 5.81 -14.10
CA ILE A 139 -0.82 5.11 -15.35
C ILE A 139 -1.25 6.10 -16.44
N ARG A 140 -2.03 7.12 -16.11
CA ARG A 140 -2.41 8.15 -17.07
C ARG A 140 -1.21 8.94 -17.58
N GLN A 141 -0.24 9.28 -16.73
CA GLN A 141 1.01 9.92 -17.15
C GLN A 141 1.75 9.05 -18.16
N GLN A 142 1.83 7.75 -17.93
CA GLN A 142 2.45 6.81 -18.86
C GLN A 142 1.69 6.72 -20.19
N LEU A 143 0.35 6.73 -20.15
CA LEU A 143 -0.49 6.72 -21.35
C LEU A 143 -0.37 7.97 -22.20
N LYS A 144 -0.09 9.14 -21.59
CA LYS A 144 0.20 10.38 -22.32
C LYS A 144 1.52 10.30 -23.11
N ASN A 145 2.49 9.56 -22.61
CA ASN A 145 3.78 9.34 -23.28
C ASN A 145 3.71 8.23 -24.34
N PHE A 146 2.57 7.54 -24.46
CA PHE A 146 2.41 6.44 -25.41
C PHE A 146 2.25 6.98 -26.84
N PRO A 147 3.00 6.42 -27.83
CA PRO A 147 2.98 6.92 -29.21
C PRO A 147 1.58 6.93 -29.80
N ILE A 148 1.17 8.09 -30.34
CA ILE A 148 -0.14 8.28 -30.98
C ILE A 148 -0.29 7.36 -32.18
N SER A 149 0.80 7.13 -32.92
CA SER A 149 0.83 6.25 -34.10
C SER A 149 0.31 4.83 -33.83
N CYS A 150 0.58 4.29 -32.65
CA CYS A 150 0.06 2.96 -32.26
C CYS A 150 -1.47 2.97 -32.06
N LYS A 151 -2.01 4.09 -31.56
CA LYS A 151 -3.47 4.25 -31.38
C LYS A 151 -4.17 4.46 -32.75
N GLU A 152 -3.54 5.20 -33.62
CA GLU A 152 -4.04 5.46 -34.99
C GLU A 152 -4.00 4.19 -35.85
N ALA A 153 -2.91 3.41 -35.78
CA ALA A 153 -2.82 2.12 -36.45
C ALA A 153 -3.93 1.17 -36.02
N ALA A 154 -4.16 1.06 -34.71
CA ALA A 154 -5.24 0.24 -34.16
C ALA A 154 -6.63 0.71 -34.64
N ALA A 155 -6.83 2.02 -34.76
CA ALA A 155 -8.08 2.57 -35.30
C ALA A 155 -8.28 2.27 -36.80
N LEU A 156 -7.20 2.31 -37.59
CA LEU A 156 -7.22 1.91 -39.01
C LEU A 156 -7.53 0.42 -39.19
N ASP A 157 -7.03 -0.41 -38.28
CA ASP A 157 -7.32 -1.86 -38.24
C ASP A 157 -8.73 -2.17 -37.71
N GLY A 158 -9.54 -1.15 -37.39
CA GLY A 158 -10.91 -1.32 -36.90
C GLY A 158 -11.00 -1.82 -35.46
N ALA A 159 -9.91 -1.75 -34.67
CA ALA A 159 -9.89 -2.20 -33.31
C ALA A 159 -10.80 -1.34 -32.40
N GLY A 160 -11.74 -1.98 -31.71
CA GLY A 160 -12.60 -1.35 -30.73
C GLY A 160 -11.82 -0.91 -29.48
N ALA A 161 -12.47 -0.12 -28.60
CA ALA A 161 -11.87 0.41 -27.37
C ALA A 161 -11.24 -0.68 -26.50
N TYR A 162 -11.97 -1.73 -26.27
CA TYR A 162 -11.53 -2.84 -25.43
C TYR A 162 -10.38 -3.63 -26.07
N GLN A 163 -10.42 -3.84 -27.37
CA GLN A 163 -9.34 -4.50 -28.11
C GLN A 163 -8.05 -3.70 -28.05
N THR A 164 -8.12 -2.38 -28.29
CA THR A 164 -6.97 -1.47 -28.17
C THR A 164 -6.39 -1.51 -26.76
N TYR A 165 -7.24 -1.45 -25.74
CA TYR A 165 -6.80 -1.57 -24.35
C TYR A 165 -6.10 -2.90 -24.08
N ARG A 166 -6.74 -4.01 -24.41
CA ARG A 166 -6.26 -5.36 -24.08
C ARG A 166 -4.98 -5.75 -24.81
N LEU A 167 -4.90 -5.42 -26.13
CA LEU A 167 -3.82 -5.92 -26.98
C LEU A 167 -2.63 -4.97 -27.07
N ILE A 168 -2.87 -3.66 -26.90
CA ILE A 168 -1.83 -2.65 -27.09
C ILE A 168 -1.48 -1.96 -25.79
N VAL A 169 -2.47 -1.40 -25.08
CA VAL A 169 -2.25 -0.55 -23.91
C VAL A 169 -1.79 -1.36 -22.71
N ARG A 170 -2.53 -2.41 -22.36
CA ARG A 170 -2.26 -3.23 -21.17
C ARG A 170 -0.86 -3.87 -21.16
N PRO A 171 -0.34 -4.47 -22.24
CA PRO A 171 1.00 -5.04 -22.25
C PRO A 171 2.09 -4.00 -21.99
N ASN A 172 1.91 -2.79 -22.53
CA ASN A 172 2.87 -1.69 -22.35
C ASN A 172 2.81 -1.03 -20.95
N LEU A 173 1.71 -1.24 -20.22
CA LEU A 173 1.57 -0.78 -18.83
C LEU A 173 2.08 -1.78 -17.80
N SER A 174 2.48 -2.97 -18.21
CA SER A 174 2.87 -4.05 -17.29
C SER A 174 4.00 -3.64 -16.33
N SER A 175 4.97 -2.85 -16.78
CA SER A 175 6.07 -2.34 -15.95
C SER A 175 5.60 -1.36 -14.88
N VAL A 176 4.62 -0.51 -15.19
CA VAL A 176 4.08 0.48 -14.24
C VAL A 176 3.08 -0.15 -13.26
N VAL A 177 2.36 -1.17 -13.71
CA VAL A 177 1.41 -1.90 -12.87
C VAL A 177 2.14 -2.84 -11.90
N ALA A 178 3.34 -3.30 -12.25
CA ALA A 178 4.15 -4.16 -11.39
C ALA A 178 4.98 -3.38 -10.34
N ALA A 179 5.14 -2.07 -10.50
CA ALA A 179 5.83 -1.18 -9.56
C ALA A 179 4.92 -0.67 -8.45
#